data_fac15f3afbf17c5ef7afc44dc0edbd01
#
_entry.id   fac15f3afbf17c5ef7afc44dc0edbd01
#
_cell.length_a   1.000
_cell.length_b   1.000
_cell.length_c   1.000
_cell.angle_alpha   90.00
_cell.angle_beta   90.00
_cell.angle_gamma   90.00
#
_symmetry.space_group_name_H-M   'P 1'
#
loop_
_entity.id
_entity.type
_entity.pdbx_description
1 polymer ?
#
loop_
_entity_poly.entity_id
_entity_poly.type
_entity_poly.pdbx_seq_one_letter_code
_entity_poly.pdbx_strand_id
1 'polypeptide(L)'
;ELLRKKAHEIAIELTGTTGGVWRAGGIDRRSCPMNCEFCSFGEKWGLIKDESEWLDEDVVKPARLSVSGGVSWFTLRTTEFYSVERLMALARKVRAEVPGDYALVVNTGELDAEKARQLKDAGVTGVYHTLRLGEGETTRFEPATRLATMSAVCDSELELYHMVEPLGPEHGNEEIADRLIASRDCKAALSGVMARVNIKGTPFGAKEPVSESRVSQLVALRRLCGGS
;
A
#
# COMPACT_ATOMS: atom_id res chain seq x y z
N GLU A 1 -6.93 -25.36 -9.49
CA GLU A 1 -6.45 -25.25 -10.88
C GLU A 1 -7.43 -24.46 -11.74
N LEU A 2 -8.71 -24.85 -11.82
CA LEU A 2 -9.74 -24.15 -12.60
C LEU A 2 -9.85 -22.65 -12.26
N LEU A 3 -9.85 -22.29 -10.98
CA LEU A 3 -9.89 -20.90 -10.50
C LEU A 3 -8.76 -20.07 -11.11
N ARG A 4 -7.51 -20.55 -11.05
CA ARG A 4 -6.34 -19.86 -11.58
C ARG A 4 -6.37 -19.72 -13.08
N LYS A 5 -6.84 -20.76 -13.78
CA LYS A 5 -7.00 -20.74 -15.23
C LYS A 5 -7.99 -19.65 -15.66
N LYS A 6 -9.17 -19.58 -15.02
CA LYS A 6 -10.19 -18.57 -15.33
C LYS A 6 -9.72 -17.15 -14.99
N ALA A 7 -9.03 -16.97 -13.88
CA ALA A 7 -8.44 -15.67 -13.50
C ALA A 7 -7.38 -15.22 -14.52
N HIS A 8 -6.58 -16.15 -15.03
CA HIS A 8 -5.60 -15.86 -16.07
C HIS A 8 -6.24 -15.47 -17.40
N GLU A 9 -7.26 -16.20 -17.84
CA GLU A 9 -8.03 -15.87 -19.04
C GLU A 9 -8.59 -14.44 -18.98
N ILE A 10 -9.23 -14.07 -17.86
CA ILE A 10 -9.74 -12.72 -17.62
C ILE A 10 -8.62 -11.68 -17.55
N ALA A 11 -7.49 -12.01 -16.91
CA ALA A 11 -6.35 -11.09 -16.88
C ALA A 11 -5.84 -10.76 -18.28
N ILE A 12 -5.69 -11.77 -19.13
CA ILE A 12 -5.28 -11.58 -20.56
C ILE A 12 -6.30 -10.72 -21.30
N GLU A 13 -7.59 -11.02 -21.13
CA GLU A 13 -8.67 -10.26 -21.79
C GLU A 13 -8.65 -8.77 -21.40
N LEU A 14 -8.47 -8.47 -20.11
CA LEU A 14 -8.49 -7.10 -19.58
C LEU A 14 -7.20 -6.31 -19.88
N THR A 15 -6.04 -6.98 -19.88
CA THR A 15 -4.75 -6.29 -19.94
C THR A 15 -4.00 -6.48 -21.26
N GLY A 16 -4.50 -7.33 -22.16
CA GLY A 16 -3.83 -7.64 -23.42
C GLY A 16 -2.39 -8.15 -23.25
N THR A 17 -2.12 -8.88 -22.15
CA THR A 17 -0.79 -9.37 -21.76
C THR A 17 0.20 -8.30 -21.25
N THR A 18 -0.27 -7.07 -21.08
CA THR A 18 0.56 -6.00 -20.50
C THR A 18 0.52 -6.03 -18.97
N GLY A 19 1.59 -5.60 -18.33
CA GLY A 19 1.69 -5.46 -16.88
C GLY A 19 2.24 -4.10 -16.50
N GLY A 20 1.72 -3.54 -15.39
CA GLY A 20 2.27 -2.32 -14.81
C GLY A 20 3.48 -2.62 -13.92
N VAL A 21 4.48 -1.75 -13.97
CA VAL A 21 5.63 -1.77 -13.05
C VAL A 21 5.52 -0.58 -12.12
N TRP A 22 5.78 -0.79 -10.86
CA TRP A 22 5.75 0.27 -9.87
C TRP A 22 7.02 0.31 -9.01
N ARG A 23 7.28 1.46 -8.42
CA ARG A 23 8.37 1.65 -7.47
C ARG A 23 7.93 2.51 -6.30
N ALA A 24 8.37 2.15 -5.09
CA ALA A 24 8.21 2.97 -3.89
C ALA A 24 9.56 3.59 -3.50
N GLY A 25 9.54 4.87 -3.13
CA GLY A 25 10.60 5.58 -2.45
C GLY A 25 10.24 5.79 -0.99
N GLY A 26 11.04 5.28 -0.05
CA GLY A 26 10.92 5.63 1.37
C GLY A 26 11.40 7.06 1.57
N ILE A 27 10.63 7.87 2.33
CA ILE A 27 10.96 9.27 2.60
C ILE A 27 11.64 9.41 3.95
N ASP A 28 11.16 8.69 4.93
CA ASP A 28 11.70 8.69 6.28
C ASP A 28 11.85 7.28 6.85
N ARG A 29 12.64 7.20 7.89
CA ARG A 29 12.85 6.01 8.71
C ARG A 29 12.83 6.41 10.17
N ARG A 30 11.68 6.21 10.82
CA ARG A 30 11.47 6.56 12.23
C ARG A 30 10.85 5.38 12.96
N SER A 31 11.16 5.26 14.25
CA SER A 31 10.47 4.31 15.12
C SER A 31 8.99 4.68 15.23
N CYS A 32 8.14 3.65 15.30
CA CYS A 32 6.70 3.81 15.26
C CYS A 32 6.04 3.21 16.53
N PRO A 33 5.26 4.00 17.28
CA PRO A 33 4.60 3.55 18.50
C PRO A 33 3.44 2.57 18.25
N MET A 34 3.04 2.40 16.99
CA MET A 34 1.97 1.46 16.63
C MET A 34 2.39 -0.01 16.74
N ASN A 35 3.70 -0.28 16.79
CA ASN A 35 4.27 -1.60 17.13
C ASN A 35 3.61 -2.78 16.42
N CYS A 36 3.34 -2.64 15.12
CA CYS A 36 2.82 -3.73 14.31
C CYS A 36 3.76 -4.94 14.38
N GLU A 37 3.26 -6.11 14.77
CA GLU A 37 4.06 -7.30 15.06
C GLU A 37 4.88 -7.83 13.87
N PHE A 38 4.55 -7.42 12.67
CA PHE A 38 5.23 -7.76 11.42
C PHE A 38 6.18 -6.66 10.90
N CYS A 39 6.19 -5.46 11.51
CA CYS A 39 6.87 -4.29 10.96
C CYS A 39 8.18 -3.99 11.71
N SER A 40 9.26 -3.78 10.94
CA SER A 40 10.58 -3.42 11.50
C SER A 40 10.61 -2.05 12.19
N PHE A 41 9.63 -1.19 11.93
CA PHE A 41 9.60 0.17 12.51
C PHE A 41 9.03 0.23 13.93
N GLY A 42 8.45 -0.86 14.46
CA GLY A 42 7.94 -0.87 15.82
C GLY A 42 9.02 -0.48 16.84
N GLU A 43 8.76 0.56 17.65
CA GLU A 43 9.70 1.08 18.65
C GLU A 43 10.10 0.02 19.68
N LYS A 44 9.15 -0.87 20.06
CA LYS A 44 9.39 -1.97 21.00
C LYS A 44 10.43 -2.98 20.52
N TRP A 45 10.59 -3.12 19.20
CA TRP A 45 11.54 -4.07 18.65
C TRP A 45 12.96 -3.52 18.63
N GLY A 46 13.11 -2.21 18.70
CA GLY A 46 14.40 -1.54 18.72
C GLY A 46 15.28 -1.80 17.49
N LEU A 47 14.66 -2.08 16.35
CA LEU A 47 15.37 -2.36 15.09
C LEU A 47 15.83 -1.07 14.39
N ILE A 48 15.12 0.03 14.60
CA ILE A 48 15.52 1.35 14.11
C ILE A 48 16.48 1.97 15.14
N LYS A 49 17.76 2.08 14.78
CA LYS A 49 18.81 2.65 15.64
C LYS A 49 19.02 4.13 15.36
N ASP A 50 18.96 4.50 14.10
CA ASP A 50 19.16 5.87 13.64
C ASP A 50 17.95 6.30 12.82
N GLU A 51 17.26 7.34 13.28
CA GLU A 51 16.18 7.95 12.53
C GLU A 51 16.73 8.85 11.43
N SER A 52 16.08 8.86 10.29
CA SER A 52 16.51 9.66 9.15
C SER A 52 15.33 10.09 8.30
N GLU A 53 15.50 11.20 7.61
CA GLU A 53 14.64 11.67 6.55
C GLU A 53 15.52 11.96 5.33
N TRP A 54 15.04 11.59 4.16
CA TRP A 54 15.75 11.85 2.93
C TRP A 54 15.56 13.30 2.50
N LEU A 55 16.59 13.88 1.88
CA LEU A 55 16.45 15.17 1.23
C LEU A 55 15.53 15.03 0.00
N ASP A 56 14.85 16.10 -0.36
CA ASP A 56 13.96 16.09 -1.53
C ASP A 56 14.63 15.57 -2.79
N GLU A 57 15.88 15.94 -3.00
CA GLU A 57 16.66 15.51 -4.18
C GLU A 57 16.92 14.00 -4.19
N ASP A 58 17.06 13.39 -3.02
CA ASP A 58 17.24 11.93 -2.89
C ASP A 58 15.94 11.16 -3.16
N VAL A 59 14.80 11.86 -3.15
CA VAL A 59 13.49 11.31 -3.56
C VAL A 59 13.22 11.60 -5.04
N VAL A 60 13.47 12.83 -5.49
CA VAL A 60 13.21 13.28 -6.87
C VAL A 60 14.07 12.51 -7.88
N LYS A 61 15.35 12.32 -7.59
CA LYS A 61 16.27 11.61 -8.49
C LYS A 61 15.85 10.16 -8.78
N PRO A 62 15.55 9.30 -7.79
CA PRO A 62 14.99 7.96 -8.05
C PRO A 62 13.61 8.00 -8.72
N ALA A 63 12.76 8.98 -8.42
CA ALA A 63 11.47 9.14 -9.09
C ALA A 63 11.68 9.39 -10.59
N ARG A 64 12.55 10.34 -10.95
CA ARG A 64 12.89 10.66 -12.35
C ARG A 64 13.42 9.43 -13.09
N LEU A 65 14.37 8.70 -12.47
CA LEU A 65 14.93 7.48 -13.06
C LEU A 65 13.84 6.40 -13.27
N SER A 66 12.92 6.26 -12.33
CA SER A 66 11.83 5.29 -12.42
C SER A 66 10.85 5.64 -13.52
N VAL A 67 10.41 6.90 -13.59
CA VAL A 67 9.47 7.39 -14.60
C VAL A 67 10.09 7.29 -15.99
N SER A 68 11.36 7.67 -16.17
CA SER A 68 12.05 7.49 -17.45
C SER A 68 12.23 6.02 -17.83
N GLY A 69 12.23 5.11 -16.86
CA GLY A 69 12.24 3.67 -17.06
C GLY A 69 10.87 3.04 -17.32
N GLY A 70 9.79 3.85 -17.37
CA GLY A 70 8.45 3.40 -17.74
C GLY A 70 7.63 2.80 -16.60
N VAL A 71 7.82 3.23 -15.35
CA VAL A 71 6.92 2.80 -14.25
C VAL A 71 5.52 3.35 -14.45
N SER A 72 4.52 2.52 -14.17
CA SER A 72 3.11 2.92 -14.22
C SER A 72 2.74 3.82 -13.05
N TRP A 73 3.37 3.64 -11.87
CA TRP A 73 3.22 4.54 -10.73
C TRP A 73 4.46 4.58 -9.84
N PHE A 74 4.64 5.72 -9.19
CA PHE A 74 5.68 5.94 -8.19
C PHE A 74 5.05 6.27 -6.84
N THR A 75 5.43 5.55 -5.79
CA THR A 75 4.87 5.71 -4.45
C THR A 75 5.83 6.45 -3.53
N LEU A 76 5.37 7.56 -2.96
CA LEU A 76 6.02 8.24 -1.83
C LEU A 76 5.58 7.56 -0.54
N ARG A 77 6.50 6.90 0.15
CA ARG A 77 6.21 6.10 1.34
C ARG A 77 6.79 6.73 2.58
N THR A 78 5.93 7.01 3.56
CA THR A 78 6.33 7.58 4.85
C THR A 78 6.07 6.62 6.00
N THR A 79 6.65 6.93 7.16
CA THR A 79 6.16 6.37 8.42
C THR A 79 4.81 7.00 8.80
N GLU A 80 4.12 6.40 9.78
CA GLU A 80 2.73 6.74 10.15
C GLU A 80 2.51 8.20 10.54
N PHE A 81 3.45 8.77 11.29
CA PHE A 81 3.33 10.11 11.87
C PHE A 81 4.14 11.18 11.13
N TYR A 82 4.43 10.92 9.85
CA TYR A 82 5.07 11.93 9.00
C TYR A 82 4.12 13.10 8.72
N SER A 83 4.64 14.33 8.62
CA SER A 83 3.81 15.50 8.31
C SER A 83 3.18 15.41 6.93
N VAL A 84 1.87 15.50 6.87
CA VAL A 84 1.11 15.51 5.60
C VAL A 84 1.44 16.77 4.79
N GLU A 85 1.65 17.93 5.44
CA GLU A 85 2.05 19.18 4.81
C GLU A 85 3.41 19.05 4.12
N ARG A 86 4.35 18.41 4.80
CA ARG A 86 5.68 18.13 4.24
C ARG A 86 5.59 17.16 3.06
N LEU A 87 4.74 16.14 3.16
CA LEU A 87 4.47 15.18 2.07
C LEU A 87 3.86 15.90 0.85
N MET A 88 2.89 16.79 1.06
CA MET A 88 2.28 17.59 -0.01
C MET A 88 3.31 18.50 -0.70
N ALA A 89 4.19 19.13 0.06
CA ALA A 89 5.27 19.95 -0.53
C ALA A 89 6.19 19.10 -1.42
N LEU A 90 6.58 17.92 -0.96
CA LEU A 90 7.38 16.98 -1.73
C LEU A 90 6.64 16.46 -2.97
N ALA A 91 5.34 16.16 -2.86
CA ALA A 91 4.52 15.72 -4.00
C ALA A 91 4.47 16.79 -5.10
N ARG A 92 4.25 18.06 -4.74
CA ARG A 92 4.31 19.18 -5.68
C ARG A 92 5.67 19.29 -6.37
N LYS A 93 6.75 19.15 -5.61
CA LYS A 93 8.12 19.18 -6.15
C LYS A 93 8.35 18.02 -7.12
N VAL A 94 7.95 16.80 -6.75
CA VAL A 94 8.07 15.62 -7.64
C VAL A 94 7.29 15.87 -8.94
N ARG A 95 6.07 16.38 -8.89
CA ARG A 95 5.28 16.70 -10.09
C ARG A 95 5.93 17.77 -10.96
N ALA A 96 6.51 18.79 -10.36
CA ALA A 96 7.20 19.88 -11.10
C ALA A 96 8.48 19.40 -11.78
N GLU A 97 9.24 18.50 -11.15
CA GLU A 97 10.57 18.12 -11.60
C GLU A 97 10.64 16.75 -12.32
N VAL A 98 9.58 15.96 -12.24
CA VAL A 98 9.52 14.61 -12.85
C VAL A 98 8.35 14.57 -13.84
N PRO A 99 8.53 15.07 -15.06
CA PRO A 99 7.48 15.00 -16.09
C PRO A 99 7.28 13.56 -16.57
N GLY A 100 6.05 13.23 -16.99
CA GLY A 100 5.68 11.94 -17.55
C GLY A 100 4.25 11.54 -17.19
N ASP A 101 3.78 10.48 -17.84
CA ASP A 101 2.48 9.87 -17.56
C ASP A 101 2.67 8.72 -16.58
N TYR A 102 2.43 9.00 -15.31
CA TYR A 102 2.49 8.04 -14.21
C TYR A 102 1.58 8.46 -13.08
N ALA A 103 1.07 7.50 -12.32
CA ALA A 103 0.38 7.78 -11.08
C ALA A 103 1.38 8.13 -9.97
N LEU A 104 1.17 9.27 -9.29
CA LEU A 104 1.89 9.59 -8.06
C LEU A 104 1.05 9.14 -6.88
N VAL A 105 1.49 8.10 -6.20
CA VAL A 105 0.78 7.48 -5.09
C VAL A 105 1.47 7.84 -3.77
N VAL A 106 0.71 8.02 -2.71
CA VAL A 106 1.26 8.18 -1.36
C VAL A 106 0.87 7.00 -0.47
N ASN A 107 1.77 6.59 0.40
CA ASN A 107 1.51 5.66 1.49
C ASN A 107 1.95 6.34 2.79
N THR A 108 1.01 6.83 3.54
CA THR A 108 1.22 7.69 4.72
C THR A 108 0.24 7.30 5.84
N GLY A 109 0.22 8.08 6.90
CA GLY A 109 -0.71 7.92 8.03
C GLY A 109 -2.17 8.17 7.69
N GLU A 110 -2.98 8.38 8.72
CA GLU A 110 -4.42 8.52 8.58
C GLU A 110 -4.83 9.86 7.94
N LEU A 111 -5.84 9.78 7.07
CA LEU A 111 -6.36 10.91 6.32
C LEU A 111 -7.83 11.15 6.62
N ASP A 112 -8.21 12.41 6.68
CA ASP A 112 -9.58 12.87 6.62
C ASP A 112 -9.91 13.43 5.21
N ALA A 113 -11.15 13.80 4.98
CA ALA A 113 -11.60 14.32 3.68
C ALA A 113 -10.84 15.58 3.24
N GLU A 114 -10.47 16.47 4.19
CA GLU A 114 -9.71 17.68 3.87
C GLU A 114 -8.28 17.37 3.44
N LYS A 115 -7.59 16.47 4.15
CA LYS A 115 -6.25 16.01 3.76
C LYS A 115 -6.26 15.27 2.43
N ALA A 116 -7.29 14.44 2.17
CA ALA A 116 -7.45 13.76 0.88
C ALA A 116 -7.57 14.79 -0.27
N ARG A 117 -8.41 15.81 -0.11
CA ARG A 117 -8.55 16.90 -1.09
C ARG A 117 -7.24 17.65 -1.30
N GLN A 118 -6.54 18.01 -0.22
CA GLN A 118 -5.26 18.73 -0.29
C GLN A 118 -4.15 17.90 -0.95
N LEU A 119 -4.12 16.59 -0.75
CA LEU A 119 -3.21 15.69 -1.47
C LEU A 119 -3.52 15.68 -2.97
N LYS A 120 -4.78 15.66 -3.37
CA LYS A 120 -5.19 15.79 -4.77
C LYS A 120 -4.68 17.10 -5.37
N ASP A 121 -4.88 18.22 -4.67
CA ASP A 121 -4.42 19.56 -5.07
C ASP A 121 -2.88 19.63 -5.16
N ALA A 122 -2.17 18.78 -4.42
CA ALA A 122 -0.72 18.63 -4.48
C ALA A 122 -0.24 17.76 -5.67
N GLY A 123 -1.15 17.24 -6.50
CA GLY A 123 -0.84 16.43 -7.66
C GLY A 123 -0.74 14.93 -7.38
N VAL A 124 -1.16 14.48 -6.20
CA VAL A 124 -1.27 13.05 -5.89
C VAL A 124 -2.42 12.44 -6.70
N THR A 125 -2.18 11.27 -7.28
CA THR A 125 -3.19 10.51 -8.04
C THR A 125 -3.98 9.58 -7.12
N GLY A 126 -3.30 8.94 -6.17
CA GLY A 126 -3.95 7.96 -5.30
C GLY A 126 -3.21 7.71 -3.99
N VAL A 127 -3.88 6.99 -3.12
CA VAL A 127 -3.40 6.64 -1.78
C VAL A 127 -3.34 5.12 -1.64
N TYR A 128 -2.18 4.63 -1.26
CA TYR A 128 -2.03 3.25 -0.81
C TYR A 128 -2.44 3.19 0.67
N HIS A 129 -3.61 2.65 0.92
CA HIS A 129 -4.14 2.49 2.28
C HIS A 129 -4.92 1.20 2.42
N THR A 130 -4.80 0.55 3.56
CA THR A 130 -5.30 -0.81 3.77
C THR A 130 -5.84 -0.97 5.19
N LEU A 131 -7.01 -1.58 5.32
CA LEU A 131 -7.39 -2.25 6.55
C LEU A 131 -6.68 -3.61 6.56
N ARG A 132 -5.65 -3.76 7.37
CA ARG A 132 -4.76 -4.92 7.37
C ARG A 132 -5.43 -6.15 7.94
N LEU A 133 -4.90 -7.31 7.63
CA LEU A 133 -5.23 -8.54 8.33
C LEU A 133 -4.68 -8.47 9.76
N GLY A 134 -5.50 -8.82 10.76
CA GLY A 134 -5.16 -8.69 12.17
C GLY A 134 -5.09 -7.25 12.69
N GLU A 135 -5.73 -6.28 12.00
CA GLU A 135 -5.74 -4.88 12.45
C GLU A 135 -6.45 -4.75 13.79
N GLY A 136 -5.83 -4.04 14.74
CA GLY A 136 -6.30 -3.90 16.12
C GLY A 136 -5.88 -5.04 17.05
N GLU A 137 -5.48 -6.20 16.53
CA GLU A 137 -4.97 -7.34 17.30
C GLU A 137 -3.44 -7.39 17.28
N THR A 138 -2.87 -7.34 16.06
CA THR A 138 -1.42 -7.39 15.82
C THR A 138 -0.79 -6.02 15.59
N THR A 139 -1.60 -4.99 15.68
CA THR A 139 -1.24 -3.58 15.58
C THR A 139 -1.95 -2.79 16.68
N ARG A 140 -1.54 -1.56 16.92
CA ARG A 140 -2.25 -0.62 17.81
C ARG A 140 -3.21 0.32 17.07
N PHE A 141 -3.43 0.07 15.80
CA PHE A 141 -4.39 0.83 15.03
C PHE A 141 -5.81 0.42 15.37
N GLU A 142 -6.69 1.41 15.49
CA GLU A 142 -8.12 1.16 15.59
C GLU A 142 -8.68 0.88 14.18
N PRO A 143 -9.29 -0.29 13.94
CA PRO A 143 -9.87 -0.63 12.64
C PRO A 143 -10.83 0.44 12.09
N ALA A 144 -11.62 1.06 12.97
CA ALA A 144 -12.54 2.14 12.58
C ALA A 144 -11.82 3.35 11.99
N THR A 145 -10.65 3.73 12.52
CA THR A 145 -9.84 4.84 12.00
C THR A 145 -9.30 4.51 10.61
N ARG A 146 -8.85 3.26 10.41
CA ARG A 146 -8.40 2.79 9.08
C ARG A 146 -9.52 2.83 8.04
N LEU A 147 -10.71 2.38 8.42
CA LEU A 147 -11.91 2.43 7.57
C LEU A 147 -12.33 3.87 7.28
N ALA A 148 -12.23 4.78 8.24
CA ALA A 148 -12.53 6.20 8.02
C ALA A 148 -11.58 6.83 6.98
N THR A 149 -10.28 6.51 7.03
CA THR A 149 -9.32 6.95 6.00
C THR A 149 -9.67 6.34 4.64
N MET A 150 -10.01 5.04 4.56
CA MET A 150 -10.45 4.43 3.30
C MET A 150 -11.67 5.15 2.74
N SER A 151 -12.69 5.44 3.57
CA SER A 151 -13.88 6.18 3.15
C SER A 151 -13.52 7.58 2.63
N ALA A 152 -12.68 8.31 3.37
CA ALA A 152 -12.23 9.65 2.94
C ALA A 152 -11.53 9.64 1.58
N VAL A 153 -10.75 8.60 1.28
CA VAL A 153 -10.12 8.42 -0.04
C VAL A 153 -11.16 8.05 -1.10
N CYS A 154 -12.05 7.08 -0.81
CA CYS A 154 -13.08 6.62 -1.76
C CYS A 154 -14.09 7.71 -2.11
N ASP A 155 -14.39 8.61 -1.17
CA ASP A 155 -15.32 9.74 -1.35
C ASP A 155 -14.64 10.96 -1.99
N SER A 156 -13.33 10.88 -2.23
CA SER A 156 -12.52 11.91 -2.88
C SER A 156 -12.29 11.60 -4.36
N GLU A 157 -11.56 12.50 -5.05
CA GLU A 157 -11.08 12.24 -6.41
C GLU A 157 -9.77 11.45 -6.47
N LEU A 158 -9.29 10.94 -5.33
CA LEU A 158 -8.10 10.09 -5.26
C LEU A 158 -8.46 8.63 -5.51
N GLU A 159 -7.56 7.92 -6.16
CA GLU A 159 -7.64 6.48 -6.33
C GLU A 159 -7.23 5.76 -5.05
N LEU A 160 -7.96 4.71 -4.65
CA LEU A 160 -7.53 3.82 -3.59
C LEU A 160 -6.70 2.67 -4.16
N TYR A 161 -5.51 2.47 -3.58
CA TYR A 161 -4.66 1.30 -3.80
C TYR A 161 -4.72 0.44 -2.53
N HIS A 162 -5.41 -0.68 -2.60
CA HIS A 162 -5.71 -1.53 -1.44
C HIS A 162 -5.13 -2.93 -1.60
N MET A 163 -4.54 -3.48 -0.54
CA MET A 163 -3.98 -4.83 -0.53
C MET A 163 -4.57 -5.67 0.60
N VAL A 164 -4.74 -6.95 0.35
CA VAL A 164 -4.99 -7.95 1.40
C VAL A 164 -3.64 -8.34 1.99
N GLU A 165 -3.28 -7.72 3.09
CA GLU A 165 -1.95 -7.81 3.72
C GLU A 165 -1.99 -7.57 5.24
N PRO A 166 -0.96 -8.00 5.97
CA PRO A 166 0.13 -8.90 5.60
C PRO A 166 -0.33 -10.36 5.73
N LEU A 167 -0.48 -11.07 4.62
CA LEU A 167 -1.02 -12.43 4.62
C LEU A 167 -0.04 -13.43 5.25
N GLY A 168 -0.48 -14.11 6.30
CA GLY A 168 0.14 -15.25 6.93
C GLY A 168 -0.79 -16.48 6.91
N PRO A 169 -0.28 -17.67 7.27
CA PRO A 169 -1.10 -18.90 7.31
C PRO A 169 -2.20 -18.86 8.37
N GLU A 170 -2.09 -18.00 9.36
CA GLU A 170 -3.05 -17.84 10.46
C GLU A 170 -4.35 -17.14 10.07
N HIS A 171 -4.38 -16.40 8.96
CA HIS A 171 -5.55 -15.62 8.57
C HIS A 171 -6.63 -16.48 7.93
N GLY A 172 -7.86 -16.38 8.46
CA GLY A 172 -9.02 -17.11 8.02
C GLY A 172 -9.62 -16.60 6.71
N ASN A 173 -10.47 -17.44 6.09
CA ASN A 173 -11.15 -17.06 4.85
C ASN A 173 -12.14 -15.91 5.02
N GLU A 174 -12.79 -15.82 6.16
CA GLU A 174 -13.79 -14.77 6.45
C GLU A 174 -13.12 -13.40 6.48
N GLU A 175 -12.05 -13.26 7.27
CA GLU A 175 -11.30 -12.00 7.33
C GLU A 175 -10.75 -11.60 5.96
N ILE A 176 -10.18 -12.54 5.21
CA ILE A 176 -9.67 -12.28 3.86
C ILE A 176 -10.81 -11.82 2.93
N ALA A 177 -11.98 -12.45 3.01
CA ALA A 177 -13.14 -12.07 2.21
C ALA A 177 -13.62 -10.65 2.54
N ASP A 178 -13.64 -10.27 3.82
CA ASP A 178 -14.00 -8.91 4.25
C ASP A 178 -13.06 -7.86 3.65
N ARG A 179 -11.74 -8.13 3.58
CA ARG A 179 -10.78 -7.22 2.95
C ARG A 179 -10.99 -7.12 1.43
N LEU A 180 -11.31 -8.23 0.78
CA LEU A 180 -11.64 -8.23 -0.66
C LEU A 180 -12.93 -7.48 -0.95
N ILE A 181 -13.95 -7.65 -0.11
CA ILE A 181 -15.23 -6.95 -0.22
C ILE A 181 -15.03 -5.45 -0.01
N ALA A 182 -14.32 -5.04 1.05
CA ALA A 182 -14.01 -3.64 1.32
C ALA A 182 -13.30 -2.96 0.14
N SER A 183 -12.33 -3.65 -0.47
CA SER A 183 -11.65 -3.17 -1.67
C SER A 183 -12.58 -2.98 -2.86
N ARG A 184 -13.50 -3.92 -3.09
CA ARG A 184 -14.49 -3.87 -4.17
C ARG A 184 -15.49 -2.73 -3.95
N ASP A 185 -16.02 -2.62 -2.75
CA ASP A 185 -17.08 -1.65 -2.42
C ASP A 185 -16.53 -0.21 -2.49
N CYS A 186 -15.25 -0.04 -2.19
CA CYS A 186 -14.50 1.21 -2.37
C CYS A 186 -14.04 1.44 -3.83
N LYS A 187 -14.34 0.54 -4.76
CA LYS A 187 -13.90 0.62 -6.17
C LYS A 187 -12.39 0.87 -6.29
N ALA A 188 -11.60 0.18 -5.46
CA ALA A 188 -10.15 0.38 -5.46
C ALA A 188 -9.57 0.24 -6.88
N ALA A 189 -8.81 1.24 -7.32
CA ALA A 189 -8.17 1.27 -8.63
C ALA A 189 -7.13 0.16 -8.79
N LEU A 190 -6.50 -0.22 -7.68
CA LEU A 190 -5.62 -1.37 -7.61
C LEU A 190 -5.93 -2.15 -6.34
N SER A 191 -6.01 -3.47 -6.48
CA SER A 191 -6.12 -4.36 -5.34
C SER A 191 -5.38 -5.67 -5.60
N GLY A 192 -4.75 -6.19 -4.57
CA GLY A 192 -3.96 -7.41 -4.66
C GLY A 192 -3.86 -8.14 -3.33
N VAL A 193 -2.99 -9.14 -3.29
CA VAL A 193 -2.69 -9.92 -2.10
C VAL A 193 -1.19 -9.90 -1.89
N MET A 194 -0.75 -9.60 -0.68
CA MET A 194 0.66 -9.54 -0.33
C MET A 194 0.97 -10.46 0.84
N ALA A 195 1.83 -11.44 0.58
CA ALA A 195 2.36 -12.30 1.63
C ALA A 195 3.18 -11.48 2.65
N ARG A 196 3.07 -11.84 3.92
CA ARG A 196 3.91 -11.27 4.97
C ARG A 196 5.38 -11.59 4.74
N VAL A 197 6.21 -10.57 4.84
CA VAL A 197 7.66 -10.74 4.93
C VAL A 197 8.03 -10.90 6.40
N ASN A 198 8.62 -12.03 6.76
CA ASN A 198 9.02 -12.30 8.14
C ASN A 198 10.34 -11.59 8.46
N ILE A 199 10.26 -10.55 9.29
CA ILE A 199 11.41 -9.71 9.64
C ILE A 199 12.00 -10.19 10.96
N LYS A 200 13.23 -10.66 10.93
CA LYS A 200 13.96 -11.09 12.14
C LYS A 200 13.99 -9.96 13.20
N GLY A 201 13.67 -10.30 14.42
CA GLY A 201 13.63 -9.34 15.54
C GLY A 201 12.25 -8.74 15.78
N THR A 202 11.26 -9.01 14.93
CA THR A 202 9.84 -8.71 15.21
C THR A 202 9.12 -9.94 15.77
N PRO A 203 7.96 -9.79 16.46
CA PRO A 203 7.19 -10.94 16.94
C PRO A 203 6.84 -11.95 15.86
N PHE A 204 6.55 -11.49 14.65
CA PHE A 204 6.22 -12.36 13.52
C PHE A 204 7.45 -12.84 12.72
N GLY A 205 8.65 -12.47 13.15
CA GLY A 205 9.87 -12.81 12.43
C GLY A 205 10.18 -14.30 12.33
N ALA A 206 9.65 -15.13 13.25
CA ALA A 206 9.81 -16.56 13.28
C ALA A 206 8.55 -17.37 12.88
N LYS A 207 7.45 -16.68 12.49
CA LYS A 207 6.24 -17.38 12.05
C LYS A 207 6.46 -18.06 10.69
N GLU A 208 5.72 -19.13 10.46
CA GLU A 208 5.72 -19.80 9.15
C GLU A 208 5.23 -18.85 8.03
N PRO A 209 5.84 -18.89 6.85
CA PRO A 209 5.36 -18.14 5.69
C PRO A 209 4.08 -18.78 5.13
N VAL A 210 3.23 -17.96 4.53
CA VAL A 210 2.10 -18.47 3.75
C VAL A 210 2.61 -19.17 2.49
N SER A 211 1.95 -20.26 2.08
CA SER A 211 2.36 -20.98 0.87
C SER A 211 2.09 -20.19 -0.41
N GLU A 212 2.97 -20.29 -1.40
CA GLU A 212 2.79 -19.68 -2.74
C GLU A 212 1.47 -20.13 -3.39
N SER A 213 1.07 -21.37 -3.17
CA SER A 213 -0.21 -21.89 -3.67
C SER A 213 -1.40 -21.14 -3.09
N ARG A 214 -1.35 -20.79 -1.80
CA ARG A 214 -2.40 -19.99 -1.13
C ARG A 214 -2.43 -18.57 -1.66
N VAL A 215 -1.28 -17.91 -1.77
CA VAL A 215 -1.17 -16.57 -2.35
C VAL A 215 -1.75 -16.56 -3.77
N SER A 216 -1.31 -17.49 -4.63
CA SER A 216 -1.77 -17.61 -6.01
C SER A 216 -3.29 -17.85 -6.11
N GLN A 217 -3.86 -18.65 -5.18
CA GLN A 217 -5.30 -18.88 -5.11
C GLN A 217 -6.06 -17.58 -4.79
N LEU A 218 -5.57 -16.80 -3.82
CA LEU A 218 -6.22 -15.56 -3.40
C LEU A 218 -6.09 -14.45 -4.46
N VAL A 219 -4.95 -14.37 -5.14
CA VAL A 219 -4.76 -13.47 -6.29
C VAL A 219 -5.76 -13.80 -7.40
N ALA A 220 -5.94 -15.10 -7.71
CA ALA A 220 -6.92 -15.54 -8.69
C ALA A 220 -8.36 -15.20 -8.25
N LEU A 221 -8.68 -15.42 -6.97
CA LEU A 221 -9.99 -15.06 -6.40
C LEU A 221 -10.24 -13.55 -6.50
N ARG A 222 -9.23 -12.73 -6.16
CA ARG A 222 -9.35 -11.27 -6.27
C ARG A 222 -9.68 -10.82 -7.70
N ARG A 223 -8.99 -11.39 -8.71
CA ARG A 223 -9.25 -11.10 -10.12
C ARG A 223 -10.69 -11.44 -10.52
N LEU A 224 -11.22 -12.55 -10.04
CA LEU A 224 -12.59 -12.99 -10.37
C LEU A 224 -13.68 -12.16 -9.65
N CYS A 225 -13.39 -11.65 -8.43
CA CYS A 225 -14.38 -10.93 -7.63
C CYS A 225 -14.40 -9.42 -7.87
N GLY A 226 -13.41 -8.85 -8.51
CA GLY A 226 -13.29 -7.41 -8.57
C GLY A 226 -12.77 -6.78 -9.86
N GLY A 227 -12.36 -7.55 -10.83
CA GLY A 227 -12.12 -7.08 -12.21
C GLY A 227 -10.91 -6.18 -12.45
N SER A 228 -10.43 -5.40 -11.50
CA SER A 228 -9.30 -4.46 -11.68
C SER A 228 -7.97 -5.03 -11.23
#